data_6ef6d35b0dc183fa4dbfed488bdf6825
#
_entry.id   6ef6d35b0dc183fa4dbfed488bdf6825
#
_cell.length_a   1.000
_cell.length_b   1.000
_cell.length_c   1.000
_cell.angle_alpha   90.00
_cell.angle_beta   90.00
_cell.angle_gamma   90.00
#
_symmetry.space_group_name_H-M   'P 1'
#
loop_
_entity.id
_entity.type
_entity.pdbx_description
1 polymer ?
#
loop_
_entity_poly.entity_id
_entity_poly.type
_entity_poly.pdbx_seq_one_letter_code
_entity_poly.pdbx_strand_id
1 'polypeptide(L)'
;MNWEAISAKVDGLRDRGTDLQKRLRSSRKRIALLLAVVGPGIITSNVDNDAGGISVYTQSGAQYGYALLWSLIPMTIALYVTGEMCARMGVVTGKGLSDLIREEFGFRPTFFVMITGFFVDLANVVAEFAGIAAAMQIFHVSKYISVPIAAVLVWVLVLRGTYRQVEVVFLAACVLYLSYVVSAFFAKPDWLEAARHTVIPTMHFNAGYLVMLTGLIGTTIAPWQFFYMQAGFVEKKVSVRQYPQARADVLIGSISCMAIVFFIIVCTAATLYVSGQRSITDAAEAAAALVPLAGKWAGILFAFGLLNASLFAASILPLSTAHVICEGLGFEAGIDHKFNEAPIFYWLYTILIAVGAGIVLLPNAPLWKILIFSQVGNGVWLPVVLIFILLLVNRRDLMGEYVNTTTFNIVAWITAIAMILLTFVVVYTSVFPSVAGASPP
;
A
#
# COMPACT_ATOMS: atom_id res chain seq x y z
N MET A 1 -52.29 -30.69 -34.31
CA MET A 1 -51.10 -29.93 -33.97
C MET A 1 -51.55 -28.85 -32.99
N ASN A 2 -51.13 -28.95 -31.71
CA ASN A 2 -51.75 -28.17 -30.61
C ASN A 2 -51.06 -26.77 -30.55
N TRP A 3 -51.69 -25.77 -31.21
CA TRP A 3 -51.19 -24.40 -31.31
C TRP A 3 -51.07 -23.70 -29.94
N GLU A 4 -51.90 -24.04 -28.96
CA GLU A 4 -51.85 -23.50 -27.61
C GLU A 4 -50.56 -23.90 -26.86
N ALA A 5 -50.13 -25.16 -27.05
CA ALA A 5 -48.90 -25.66 -26.42
C ALA A 5 -47.63 -25.02 -27.04
N ILE A 6 -47.67 -24.67 -28.33
CA ILE A 6 -46.57 -23.98 -29.01
C ILE A 6 -46.52 -22.50 -28.57
N SER A 7 -47.67 -21.84 -28.46
CA SER A 7 -47.76 -20.44 -27.99
C SER A 7 -47.23 -20.32 -26.54
N ALA A 8 -47.67 -21.19 -25.63
CA ALA A 8 -47.20 -21.17 -24.24
C ALA A 8 -45.67 -21.40 -24.10
N LYS A 9 -45.11 -22.25 -24.99
CA LYS A 9 -43.64 -22.47 -25.02
C LYS A 9 -42.86 -21.29 -25.57
N VAL A 10 -43.40 -20.57 -26.54
CA VAL A 10 -42.81 -19.35 -27.11
C VAL A 10 -42.90 -18.20 -26.11
N ASP A 11 -44.02 -18.03 -25.42
CA ASP A 11 -44.16 -16.99 -24.38
C ASP A 11 -43.24 -17.25 -23.19
N GLY A 12 -43.08 -18.49 -22.76
CA GLY A 12 -42.12 -18.88 -21.71
C GLY A 12 -40.64 -18.65 -22.10
N LEU A 13 -40.31 -18.78 -23.38
CA LEU A 13 -38.96 -18.45 -23.89
C LEU A 13 -38.75 -16.94 -23.98
N ARG A 14 -39.79 -16.18 -24.32
CA ARG A 14 -39.78 -14.72 -24.39
C ARG A 14 -39.63 -14.10 -23.00
N ASP A 15 -40.32 -14.63 -22.00
CA ASP A 15 -40.19 -14.19 -20.59
C ASP A 15 -38.83 -14.50 -20.01
N ARG A 16 -38.25 -15.67 -20.27
CA ARG A 16 -36.88 -16.01 -19.88
C ARG A 16 -35.86 -15.08 -20.57
N GLY A 17 -36.05 -14.72 -21.83
CA GLY A 17 -35.19 -13.79 -22.55
C GLY A 17 -35.24 -12.37 -21.96
N THR A 18 -36.42 -11.88 -21.58
CA THR A 18 -36.61 -10.59 -20.95
C THR A 18 -36.00 -10.51 -19.55
N ASP A 19 -36.13 -11.59 -18.79
CA ASP A 19 -35.52 -11.70 -17.43
C ASP A 19 -33.99 -11.79 -17.51
N LEU A 20 -33.46 -12.54 -18.48
CA LEU A 20 -32.01 -12.59 -18.72
C LEU A 20 -31.46 -11.24 -19.14
N GLN A 21 -32.14 -10.50 -20.04
CA GLN A 21 -31.79 -9.16 -20.43
C GLN A 21 -31.86 -8.17 -19.27
N LYS A 22 -32.86 -8.24 -18.41
CA LYS A 22 -32.95 -7.41 -17.18
C LYS A 22 -31.82 -7.69 -16.22
N ARG A 23 -31.47 -8.98 -15.99
CA ARG A 23 -30.34 -9.38 -15.17
C ARG A 23 -29.00 -8.91 -15.74
N LEU A 24 -28.78 -9.08 -17.03
CA LEU A 24 -27.56 -8.59 -17.72
C LEU A 24 -27.43 -7.07 -17.66
N ARG A 25 -28.55 -6.34 -17.87
CA ARG A 25 -28.58 -4.88 -17.78
C ARG A 25 -28.33 -4.39 -16.34
N SER A 26 -28.88 -5.09 -15.35
CA SER A 26 -28.64 -4.79 -13.93
C SER A 26 -27.19 -5.09 -13.53
N SER A 27 -26.61 -6.20 -14.01
CA SER A 27 -25.20 -6.55 -13.79
C SER A 27 -24.27 -5.55 -14.46
N ARG A 28 -24.53 -5.15 -15.70
CA ARG A 28 -23.76 -4.10 -16.39
C ARG A 28 -23.82 -2.76 -15.66
N LYS A 29 -24.99 -2.37 -15.15
CA LYS A 29 -25.13 -1.16 -14.34
C LYS A 29 -24.36 -1.27 -13.02
N ARG A 30 -24.37 -2.40 -12.35
CA ARG A 30 -23.61 -2.65 -11.12
C ARG A 30 -22.11 -2.60 -11.39
N ILE A 31 -21.64 -3.23 -12.46
CA ILE A 31 -20.24 -3.20 -12.88
C ILE A 31 -19.82 -1.76 -13.25
N ALA A 32 -20.63 -1.03 -14.00
CA ALA A 32 -20.35 0.35 -14.35
C ALA A 32 -20.31 1.29 -13.13
N LEU A 33 -21.19 1.06 -12.14
CA LEU A 33 -21.17 1.78 -10.87
C LEU A 33 -19.92 1.41 -10.03
N LEU A 34 -19.55 0.13 -10.01
CA LEU A 34 -18.34 -0.31 -9.34
C LEU A 34 -17.12 0.34 -9.98
N LEU A 35 -16.98 0.28 -11.31
CA LEU A 35 -15.88 0.90 -12.05
C LEU A 35 -15.84 2.44 -11.92
N ALA A 36 -16.97 3.08 -11.64
CA ALA A 36 -17.02 4.52 -11.40
C ALA A 36 -16.47 4.92 -10.01
N VAL A 37 -16.50 4.01 -9.04
CA VAL A 37 -16.04 4.25 -7.67
C VAL A 37 -14.67 3.62 -7.42
N VAL A 38 -14.37 2.49 -8.11
CA VAL A 38 -13.08 1.78 -8.03
C VAL A 38 -11.93 2.72 -8.35
N GLY A 39 -10.91 2.67 -7.53
CA GLY A 39 -9.66 3.41 -7.72
C GLY A 39 -8.97 3.68 -6.38
N PRO A 40 -9.50 4.55 -5.51
CA PRO A 40 -8.78 4.92 -4.28
C PRO A 40 -8.33 3.73 -3.42
N GLY A 41 -9.22 2.76 -3.18
CA GLY A 41 -8.91 1.59 -2.37
C GLY A 41 -7.90 0.65 -3.05
N ILE A 42 -8.12 0.29 -4.32
CA ILE A 42 -7.20 -0.57 -5.07
C ILE A 42 -5.84 0.11 -5.27
N ILE A 43 -5.82 1.39 -5.67
CA ILE A 43 -4.59 2.12 -5.90
C ILE A 43 -3.80 2.19 -4.59
N THR A 44 -4.42 2.70 -3.53
CA THR A 44 -3.74 2.93 -2.25
C THR A 44 -3.19 1.64 -1.66
N SER A 45 -3.99 0.56 -1.65
CA SER A 45 -3.51 -0.73 -1.13
C SER A 45 -2.42 -1.38 -1.99
N ASN A 46 -2.37 -1.13 -3.30
CA ASN A 46 -1.32 -1.71 -4.14
C ASN A 46 -0.05 -0.84 -4.21
N VAL A 47 -0.11 0.44 -3.84
CA VAL A 47 1.09 1.27 -3.67
C VAL A 47 1.98 0.76 -2.54
N ASP A 48 1.42 0.05 -1.57
CA ASP A 48 2.19 -0.61 -0.50
C ASP A 48 3.15 -1.71 -1.02
N ASN A 49 2.95 -2.18 -2.26
CA ASN A 49 3.95 -2.99 -2.96
C ASN A 49 5.01 -2.10 -3.63
N ASP A 50 5.44 -1.07 -2.94
CA ASP A 50 6.46 -0.10 -3.32
C ASP A 50 7.87 -0.70 -3.29
N ALA A 51 8.90 0.11 -3.54
CA ALA A 51 10.28 -0.35 -3.51
C ALA A 51 10.70 -0.84 -2.11
N GLY A 52 10.26 -0.14 -1.06
CA GLY A 52 10.48 -0.53 0.33
C GLY A 52 9.80 -1.86 0.65
N GLY A 53 8.54 -2.01 0.23
CA GLY A 53 7.76 -3.22 0.38
C GLY A 53 8.40 -4.41 -0.33
N ILE A 54 8.71 -4.30 -1.61
CA ILE A 54 9.38 -5.36 -2.38
C ILE A 54 10.68 -5.79 -1.70
N SER A 55 11.45 -4.84 -1.16
CA SER A 55 12.71 -5.12 -0.46
C SER A 55 12.48 -5.89 0.84
N VAL A 56 11.49 -5.47 1.65
CA VAL A 56 11.12 -6.15 2.91
C VAL A 56 10.55 -7.54 2.64
N TYR A 57 9.68 -7.72 1.64
CA TYR A 57 9.12 -9.04 1.28
C TYR A 57 10.20 -9.98 0.80
N THR A 58 11.11 -9.49 -0.07
CA THR A 58 12.25 -10.24 -0.59
C THR A 58 13.19 -10.66 0.54
N GLN A 59 13.55 -9.74 1.42
CA GLN A 59 14.39 -10.01 2.59
C GLN A 59 13.72 -10.98 3.56
N SER A 60 12.40 -10.83 3.80
CA SER A 60 11.61 -11.70 4.67
C SER A 60 11.66 -13.16 4.18
N GLY A 61 11.41 -13.38 2.89
CA GLY A 61 11.48 -14.71 2.29
C GLY A 61 12.88 -15.28 2.26
N ALA A 62 13.90 -14.48 1.93
CA ALA A 62 15.30 -14.91 1.89
C ALA A 62 15.85 -15.27 3.29
N GLN A 63 15.48 -14.51 4.33
CA GLN A 63 16.03 -14.67 5.68
C GLN A 63 15.27 -15.70 6.50
N TYR A 64 13.95 -15.72 6.42
CA TYR A 64 13.07 -16.52 7.30
C TYR A 64 12.27 -17.59 6.54
N GLY A 65 12.45 -17.75 5.22
CA GLY A 65 11.66 -18.69 4.44
C GLY A 65 10.17 -18.40 4.54
N TYR A 66 9.39 -19.39 4.89
CA TYR A 66 7.93 -19.27 5.05
C TYR A 66 7.50 -18.80 6.45
N ALA A 67 8.42 -18.60 7.40
CA ALA A 67 8.08 -18.37 8.80
C ALA A 67 7.26 -17.10 9.07
N LEU A 68 7.26 -16.11 8.16
CA LEU A 68 6.47 -14.87 8.28
C LEU A 68 5.11 -14.92 7.56
N LEU A 69 4.80 -15.97 6.80
CA LEU A 69 3.56 -16.03 6.00
C LEU A 69 2.28 -15.99 6.86
N TRP A 70 2.31 -16.52 8.08
CA TRP A 70 1.14 -16.48 8.98
C TRP A 70 0.64 -15.07 9.26
N SER A 71 1.55 -14.09 9.25
CA SER A 71 1.19 -12.69 9.54
C SER A 71 0.31 -12.06 8.45
N LEU A 72 0.32 -12.59 7.23
CA LEU A 72 -0.44 -12.03 6.11
C LEU A 72 -1.96 -12.12 6.32
N ILE A 73 -2.47 -13.15 6.98
CA ILE A 73 -3.90 -13.28 7.27
C ILE A 73 -4.38 -12.16 8.22
N PRO A 74 -3.82 -12.00 9.44
CA PRO A 74 -4.22 -10.91 10.32
C PRO A 74 -3.93 -9.53 9.71
N MET A 75 -2.85 -9.38 8.93
CA MET A 75 -2.56 -8.13 8.22
C MET A 75 -3.59 -7.80 7.15
N THR A 76 -4.10 -8.78 6.38
CA THR A 76 -5.19 -8.58 5.42
C THR A 76 -6.45 -8.06 6.10
N ILE A 77 -6.80 -8.65 7.24
CA ILE A 77 -7.97 -8.24 8.03
C ILE A 77 -7.77 -6.82 8.57
N ALA A 78 -6.59 -6.53 9.13
CA ALA A 78 -6.27 -5.23 9.68
C ALA A 78 -6.26 -4.13 8.60
N LEU A 79 -5.63 -4.39 7.45
CA LEU A 79 -5.59 -3.47 6.30
C LEU A 79 -7.00 -3.16 5.81
N TYR A 80 -7.84 -4.19 5.62
CA TYR A 80 -9.22 -4.01 5.19
C TYR A 80 -10.04 -3.20 6.21
N VAL A 81 -9.97 -3.56 7.50
CA VAL A 81 -10.76 -2.90 8.55
C VAL A 81 -10.36 -1.43 8.68
N THR A 82 -9.05 -1.14 8.69
CA THR A 82 -8.55 0.24 8.81
C THR A 82 -8.84 1.05 7.55
N GLY A 83 -8.60 0.50 6.38
CA GLY A 83 -8.90 1.16 5.11
C GLY A 83 -10.41 1.42 4.92
N GLU A 84 -11.25 0.48 5.35
CA GLU A 84 -12.71 0.64 5.30
C GLU A 84 -13.19 1.76 6.24
N MET A 85 -12.60 1.88 7.45
CA MET A 85 -12.90 2.98 8.36
C MET A 85 -12.56 4.34 7.74
N CYS A 86 -11.40 4.47 7.08
CA CYS A 86 -10.99 5.70 6.39
C CYS A 86 -11.89 6.00 5.18
N ALA A 87 -12.18 5.01 4.34
CA ALA A 87 -13.10 5.16 3.21
C ALA A 87 -14.49 5.61 3.68
N ARG A 88 -15.01 5.00 4.73
CA ARG A 88 -16.31 5.34 5.33
C ARG A 88 -16.32 6.75 5.89
N MET A 89 -15.26 7.15 6.63
CA MET A 89 -15.15 8.53 7.14
C MET A 89 -15.10 9.53 5.98
N GLY A 90 -14.30 9.31 4.95
CA GLY A 90 -14.24 10.19 3.78
C GLY A 90 -15.58 10.31 3.05
N VAL A 91 -16.29 9.19 2.85
CA VAL A 91 -17.61 9.16 2.18
C VAL A 91 -18.70 9.84 3.01
N VAL A 92 -18.69 9.65 4.33
CA VAL A 92 -19.75 10.19 5.23
C VAL A 92 -19.54 11.66 5.53
N THR A 93 -18.30 12.06 5.82
CA THR A 93 -17.98 13.43 6.25
C THR A 93 -17.62 14.36 5.10
N GLY A 94 -17.16 13.83 3.97
CA GLY A 94 -16.63 14.63 2.87
C GLY A 94 -15.32 15.36 3.21
N LYS A 95 -14.60 14.93 4.26
CA LYS A 95 -13.38 15.55 4.78
C LYS A 95 -12.21 14.57 4.81
N GLY A 96 -10.99 15.12 4.69
CA GLY A 96 -9.76 14.38 4.86
C GLY A 96 -9.51 13.97 6.32
N LEU A 97 -8.59 13.02 6.53
CA LEU A 97 -8.29 12.53 7.88
C LEU A 97 -7.64 13.62 8.75
N SER A 98 -6.73 14.41 8.18
CA SER A 98 -6.06 15.51 8.90
C SER A 98 -7.04 16.63 9.26
N ASP A 99 -8.01 16.93 8.38
CA ASP A 99 -9.09 17.88 8.69
C ASP A 99 -9.88 17.45 9.93
N LEU A 100 -10.29 16.16 9.94
CA LEU A 100 -11.05 15.61 11.06
C LEU A 100 -10.23 15.62 12.36
N ILE A 101 -8.94 15.27 12.30
CA ILE A 101 -8.06 15.34 13.47
C ILE A 101 -7.99 16.79 13.98
N ARG A 102 -7.85 17.77 13.09
CA ARG A 102 -7.78 19.20 13.45
C ARG A 102 -9.08 19.70 14.09
N GLU A 103 -10.20 19.36 13.49
CA GLU A 103 -11.52 19.85 13.97
C GLU A 103 -11.88 19.25 15.33
N GLU A 104 -11.56 17.96 15.54
CA GLU A 104 -12.02 17.21 16.70
C GLU A 104 -11.06 17.24 17.89
N PHE A 105 -9.74 17.31 17.64
CA PHE A 105 -8.72 17.29 18.69
C PHE A 105 -7.92 18.60 18.79
N GLY A 106 -8.12 19.52 17.85
CA GLY A 106 -7.43 20.80 17.80
C GLY A 106 -6.02 20.74 17.24
N PHE A 107 -5.37 21.92 17.20
CA PHE A 107 -4.12 22.14 16.48
C PHE A 107 -2.92 21.32 17.02
N ARG A 108 -2.77 21.17 18.34
CA ARG A 108 -1.58 20.50 18.93
C ARG A 108 -1.44 19.03 18.52
N PRO A 109 -2.48 18.16 18.65
CA PRO A 109 -2.41 16.79 18.17
C PRO A 109 -2.21 16.71 16.65
N THR A 110 -2.89 17.58 15.89
CA THR A 110 -2.74 17.65 14.42
C THR A 110 -1.32 17.99 14.03
N PHE A 111 -0.70 18.99 14.66
CA PHE A 111 0.68 19.38 14.40
C PHE A 111 1.65 18.23 14.70
N PHE A 112 1.43 17.50 15.80
CA PHE A 112 2.23 16.31 16.14
C PHE A 112 2.13 15.23 15.05
N VAL A 113 0.91 14.90 14.60
CA VAL A 113 0.69 13.92 13.51
C VAL A 113 1.34 14.39 12.21
N MET A 114 1.16 15.67 11.85
CA MET A 114 1.75 16.24 10.63
C MET A 114 3.27 16.20 10.64
N ILE A 115 3.93 16.63 11.73
CA ILE A 115 5.39 16.69 11.78
C ILE A 115 6.02 15.30 11.82
N THR A 116 5.44 14.38 12.60
CA THR A 116 5.93 13.00 12.64
C THR A 116 5.68 12.28 11.31
N GLY A 117 4.50 12.46 10.72
CA GLY A 117 4.16 11.96 9.39
C GLY A 117 5.08 12.49 8.31
N PHE A 118 5.35 13.78 8.30
CA PHE A 118 6.26 14.40 7.33
C PHE A 118 7.64 13.72 7.28
N PHE A 119 8.24 13.45 8.45
CA PHE A 119 9.56 12.80 8.49
C PHE A 119 9.51 11.33 8.08
N VAL A 120 8.47 10.59 8.47
CA VAL A 120 8.29 9.20 8.07
C VAL A 120 8.04 9.10 6.56
N ASP A 121 7.16 9.93 6.03
CA ASP A 121 6.84 9.95 4.61
C ASP A 121 8.01 10.46 3.75
N LEU A 122 8.78 11.43 4.25
CA LEU A 122 10.01 11.86 3.57
C LEU A 122 11.00 10.69 3.45
N ALA A 123 11.15 9.87 4.50
CA ALA A 123 11.99 8.67 4.43
C ALA A 123 11.46 7.66 3.40
N ASN A 124 10.13 7.51 3.26
CA ASN A 124 9.52 6.70 2.22
C ASN A 124 9.78 7.28 0.82
N VAL A 125 9.63 8.59 0.63
CA VAL A 125 9.94 9.25 -0.66
C VAL A 125 11.41 9.04 -1.03
N VAL A 126 12.33 9.15 -0.07
CA VAL A 126 13.76 8.82 -0.28
C VAL A 126 13.91 7.35 -0.70
N ALA A 127 13.18 6.44 -0.05
CA ALA A 127 13.20 5.02 -0.38
C ALA A 127 12.75 4.76 -1.83
N GLU A 128 11.72 5.44 -2.32
CA GLU A 128 11.27 5.28 -3.70
C GLU A 128 12.34 5.73 -4.71
N PHE A 129 12.98 6.85 -4.49
CA PHE A 129 14.09 7.28 -5.35
C PHE A 129 15.32 6.36 -5.20
N ALA A 130 15.55 5.76 -4.03
CA ALA A 130 16.56 4.72 -3.85
C ALA A 130 16.21 3.45 -4.63
N GLY A 131 14.94 3.04 -4.67
CA GLY A 131 14.44 1.94 -5.49
C GLY A 131 14.64 2.18 -6.99
N ILE A 132 14.35 3.39 -7.48
CA ILE A 132 14.65 3.79 -8.87
C ILE A 132 16.15 3.67 -9.16
N ALA A 133 17.00 4.19 -8.27
CA ALA A 133 18.44 4.12 -8.42
C ALA A 133 18.93 2.66 -8.44
N ALA A 134 18.43 1.81 -7.53
CA ALA A 134 18.78 0.40 -7.44
C ALA A 134 18.31 -0.40 -8.67
N ALA A 135 17.09 -0.14 -9.16
CA ALA A 135 16.59 -0.77 -10.38
C ALA A 135 17.42 -0.39 -11.61
N MET A 136 17.77 0.88 -11.75
CA MET A 136 18.54 1.38 -12.88
C MET A 136 20.02 0.98 -12.81
N GLN A 137 20.54 0.67 -11.63
CA GLN A 137 21.88 0.12 -11.46
C GLN A 137 22.03 -1.27 -12.11
N ILE A 138 20.97 -2.08 -12.14
CA ILE A 138 20.95 -3.37 -12.85
C ILE A 138 21.17 -3.15 -14.37
N PHE A 139 20.73 -2.03 -14.92
CA PHE A 139 20.98 -1.62 -16.31
C PHE A 139 22.29 -0.83 -16.48
N HIS A 140 23.13 -0.76 -15.45
CA HIS A 140 24.38 0.03 -15.45
C HIS A 140 24.15 1.53 -15.69
N VAL A 141 22.96 2.04 -15.39
CA VAL A 141 22.67 3.48 -15.49
C VAL A 141 22.94 4.14 -14.13
N SER A 142 23.75 5.21 -14.18
CA SER A 142 24.12 5.97 -12.98
C SER A 142 22.89 6.60 -12.31
N LYS A 143 22.83 6.55 -10.97
CA LYS A 143 21.81 7.25 -10.17
C LYS A 143 21.78 8.77 -10.44
N TYR A 144 22.92 9.38 -10.81
CA TYR A 144 22.99 10.80 -11.15
C TYR A 144 22.26 11.17 -12.44
N ILE A 145 21.89 10.18 -13.26
CA ILE A 145 21.07 10.35 -14.47
C ILE A 145 19.65 9.89 -14.21
N SER A 146 19.47 8.67 -13.67
CA SER A 146 18.17 8.04 -13.51
C SER A 146 17.27 8.77 -12.51
N VAL A 147 17.81 9.17 -11.35
CA VAL A 147 17.01 9.80 -10.28
C VAL A 147 16.49 11.19 -10.70
N PRO A 148 17.30 12.12 -11.28
CA PRO A 148 16.75 13.39 -11.77
C PRO A 148 15.71 13.24 -12.88
N ILE A 149 15.91 12.31 -13.82
CA ILE A 149 14.95 12.05 -14.89
C ILE A 149 13.62 11.55 -14.29
N ALA A 150 13.68 10.60 -13.37
CA ALA A 150 12.51 10.08 -12.68
C ALA A 150 11.79 11.15 -11.86
N ALA A 151 12.52 12.00 -11.13
CA ALA A 151 11.95 13.11 -10.36
C ALA A 151 11.17 14.08 -11.25
N VAL A 152 11.74 14.46 -12.41
CA VAL A 152 11.05 15.32 -13.38
C VAL A 152 9.84 14.61 -13.97
N LEU A 153 9.95 13.32 -14.32
CA LEU A 153 8.84 12.54 -14.88
C LEU A 153 7.67 12.46 -13.90
N VAL A 154 7.91 12.10 -12.65
CA VAL A 154 6.92 12.03 -11.57
C VAL A 154 6.28 13.40 -11.34
N TRP A 155 7.09 14.45 -11.28
CA TRP A 155 6.64 15.82 -11.07
C TRP A 155 5.73 16.30 -12.22
N VAL A 156 6.12 16.07 -13.48
CA VAL A 156 5.32 16.45 -14.66
C VAL A 156 4.01 15.67 -14.74
N LEU A 157 4.04 14.37 -14.39
CA LEU A 157 2.85 13.51 -14.39
C LEU A 157 1.75 14.09 -13.48
N VAL A 158 2.11 14.53 -12.30
CA VAL A 158 1.14 15.06 -11.32
C VAL A 158 0.76 16.50 -11.61
N LEU A 159 1.72 17.39 -11.95
CA LEU A 159 1.41 18.80 -12.20
C LEU A 159 0.59 19.05 -13.47
N ARG A 160 0.72 18.18 -14.47
CA ARG A 160 0.02 18.32 -15.76
C ARG A 160 -1.10 17.30 -15.95
N GLY A 161 -1.18 16.28 -15.10
CA GLY A 161 -2.21 15.25 -15.15
C GLY A 161 -3.51 15.75 -14.52
N THR A 162 -4.65 15.29 -15.05
CA THR A 162 -5.93 15.34 -14.34
C THR A 162 -6.02 14.13 -13.42
N TYR A 163 -6.81 14.21 -12.35
CA TYR A 163 -7.05 13.07 -11.43
C TYR A 163 -7.32 11.76 -12.19
N ARG A 164 -8.19 11.80 -13.20
CA ARG A 164 -8.53 10.62 -14.00
C ARG A 164 -7.36 10.05 -14.80
N GLN A 165 -6.49 10.90 -15.36
CA GLN A 165 -5.31 10.44 -16.12
C GLN A 165 -4.29 9.78 -15.19
N VAL A 166 -4.05 10.40 -14.05
CA VAL A 166 -3.16 9.87 -13.00
C VAL A 166 -3.69 8.54 -12.47
N GLU A 167 -4.99 8.45 -12.16
CA GLU A 167 -5.67 7.22 -11.72
C GLU A 167 -5.52 6.07 -12.73
N VAL A 168 -5.70 6.33 -14.03
CA VAL A 168 -5.56 5.29 -15.08
C VAL A 168 -4.13 4.78 -15.18
N VAL A 169 -3.13 5.66 -15.09
CA VAL A 169 -1.71 5.26 -15.09
C VAL A 169 -1.41 4.39 -13.88
N PHE A 170 -1.92 4.74 -12.70
CA PHE A 170 -1.72 3.99 -11.47
C PHE A 170 -2.40 2.62 -11.50
N LEU A 171 -3.62 2.52 -11.99
CA LEU A 171 -4.29 1.23 -12.15
C LEU A 171 -3.57 0.33 -13.18
N ALA A 172 -3.03 0.90 -14.24
CA ALA A 172 -2.23 0.15 -15.20
C ALA A 172 -0.93 -0.37 -14.57
N ALA A 173 -0.29 0.43 -13.70
CA ALA A 173 0.90 0.02 -12.96
C ALA A 173 0.63 -1.20 -12.04
N CYS A 174 -0.54 -1.27 -11.41
CA CYS A 174 -0.93 -2.41 -10.57
C CYS A 174 -0.94 -3.75 -11.33
N VAL A 175 -1.24 -3.74 -12.65
CA VAL A 175 -1.25 -4.98 -13.46
C VAL A 175 0.13 -5.62 -13.55
N LEU A 176 1.19 -4.82 -13.53
CA LEU A 176 2.57 -5.32 -13.64
C LEU A 176 3.00 -6.16 -12.42
N TYR A 177 2.35 -5.98 -11.27
CA TYR A 177 2.61 -6.83 -10.09
C TYR A 177 2.22 -8.30 -10.30
N LEU A 178 1.36 -8.61 -11.28
CA LEU A 178 1.04 -10.01 -11.64
C LEU A 178 2.28 -10.80 -12.10
N SER A 179 3.36 -10.12 -12.51
CA SER A 179 4.63 -10.77 -12.83
C SER A 179 5.22 -11.55 -11.63
N TYR A 180 5.03 -11.05 -10.40
CA TYR A 180 5.47 -11.75 -9.19
C TYR A 180 4.67 -13.04 -8.94
N VAL A 181 3.37 -13.02 -9.24
CA VAL A 181 2.51 -14.21 -9.16
C VAL A 181 3.03 -15.28 -10.11
N VAL A 182 3.30 -14.92 -11.36
CA VAL A 182 3.85 -15.83 -12.37
C VAL A 182 5.22 -16.37 -11.92
N SER A 183 6.09 -15.49 -11.41
CA SER A 183 7.42 -15.87 -10.92
C SER A 183 7.38 -16.93 -9.82
N ALA A 184 6.42 -16.81 -8.88
CA ALA A 184 6.29 -17.78 -7.79
C ALA A 184 5.95 -19.20 -8.31
N PHE A 185 5.12 -19.32 -9.34
CA PHE A 185 4.83 -20.64 -9.93
C PHE A 185 6.06 -21.27 -10.60
N PHE A 186 6.91 -20.48 -11.24
CA PHE A 186 8.16 -20.97 -11.86
C PHE A 186 9.23 -21.32 -10.82
N ALA A 187 9.20 -20.69 -9.65
CA ALA A 187 10.12 -21.01 -8.55
C ALA A 187 9.87 -22.41 -7.94
N LYS A 188 8.76 -23.08 -8.28
CA LYS A 188 8.37 -24.43 -7.81
C LYS A 188 8.44 -24.57 -6.28
N PRO A 189 7.77 -23.71 -5.51
CA PRO A 189 7.78 -23.79 -4.07
C PRO A 189 7.07 -25.04 -3.57
N ASP A 190 7.33 -25.44 -2.34
CA ASP A 190 6.46 -26.38 -1.63
C ASP A 190 5.17 -25.67 -1.21
N TRP A 191 4.13 -25.82 -2.03
CA TRP A 191 2.84 -25.18 -1.80
C TRP A 191 2.15 -25.65 -0.51
N LEU A 192 2.38 -26.92 -0.11
CA LEU A 192 1.78 -27.47 1.10
C LEU A 192 2.45 -26.85 2.33
N GLU A 193 3.77 -26.74 2.33
CA GLU A 193 4.53 -26.08 3.39
C GLU A 193 4.21 -24.59 3.47
N ALA A 194 4.16 -23.89 2.34
CA ALA A 194 3.76 -22.48 2.29
C ALA A 194 2.33 -22.27 2.85
N ALA A 195 1.36 -23.09 2.45
CA ALA A 195 0.00 -23.04 2.98
C ALA A 195 -0.05 -23.33 4.49
N ARG A 196 0.71 -24.33 4.96
CA ARG A 196 0.81 -24.66 6.39
C ARG A 196 1.33 -23.48 7.19
N HIS A 197 2.42 -22.85 6.75
CA HIS A 197 3.01 -21.68 7.40
C HIS A 197 2.13 -20.42 7.30
N THR A 198 1.23 -20.34 6.35
CA THR A 198 0.25 -19.25 6.25
C THR A 198 -0.84 -19.37 7.32
N VAL A 199 -1.25 -20.60 7.67
CA VAL A 199 -2.34 -20.83 8.63
C VAL A 199 -1.83 -21.06 10.06
N ILE A 200 -0.65 -21.69 10.21
CA ILE A 200 -0.09 -22.03 11.51
C ILE A 200 0.99 -20.99 11.88
N PRO A 201 0.76 -20.15 12.90
CA PRO A 201 1.74 -19.16 13.32
C PRO A 201 3.06 -19.80 13.79
N THR A 202 4.17 -19.33 13.22
CA THR A 202 5.52 -19.67 13.66
C THR A 202 6.20 -18.40 14.16
N MET A 203 6.18 -18.19 15.50
CA MET A 203 6.77 -16.98 16.07
C MET A 203 8.18 -17.26 16.60
N HIS A 204 9.11 -16.38 16.21
CA HIS A 204 10.45 -16.33 16.76
C HIS A 204 10.62 -15.02 17.54
N PHE A 205 11.03 -15.11 18.80
CA PHE A 205 11.17 -13.95 19.69
C PHE A 205 12.59 -13.38 19.70
N ASN A 206 13.30 -13.45 18.57
CA ASN A 206 14.57 -12.75 18.40
C ASN A 206 14.36 -11.34 17.80
N ALA A 207 15.29 -10.42 18.13
CA ALA A 207 15.19 -9.02 17.71
C ALA A 207 15.08 -8.87 16.19
N GLY A 208 15.86 -9.62 15.40
CA GLY A 208 15.84 -9.54 13.94
C GLY A 208 14.49 -9.93 13.35
N TYR A 209 13.86 -11.00 13.86
CA TYR A 209 12.52 -11.43 13.42
C TYR A 209 11.45 -10.37 13.74
N LEU A 210 11.50 -9.77 14.95
CA LEU A 210 10.53 -8.78 15.37
C LEU A 210 10.67 -7.46 14.58
N VAL A 211 11.90 -7.03 14.29
CA VAL A 211 12.18 -5.88 13.41
C VAL A 211 11.65 -6.14 12.00
N MET A 212 11.92 -7.34 11.44
CA MET A 212 11.42 -7.71 10.13
C MET A 212 9.90 -7.79 10.08
N LEU A 213 9.27 -8.36 11.11
CA LEU A 213 7.80 -8.40 11.25
C LEU A 213 7.22 -6.97 11.34
N THR A 214 7.87 -6.06 12.09
CA THR A 214 7.45 -4.66 12.18
C THR A 214 7.57 -3.96 10.83
N GLY A 215 8.67 -4.18 10.10
CA GLY A 215 8.85 -3.68 8.75
C GLY A 215 7.80 -4.24 7.79
N LEU A 216 7.51 -5.54 7.86
CA LEU A 216 6.50 -6.21 7.04
C LEU A 216 5.10 -5.64 7.28
N ILE A 217 4.72 -5.40 8.54
CA ILE A 217 3.44 -4.77 8.88
C ILE A 217 3.46 -3.30 8.47
N GLY A 218 4.56 -2.59 8.71
CA GLY A 218 4.69 -1.16 8.42
C GLY A 218 4.62 -0.82 6.93
N THR A 219 5.09 -1.73 6.06
CA THR A 219 4.97 -1.54 4.62
C THR A 219 3.57 -1.87 4.10
N THR A 220 2.89 -2.86 4.66
CA THR A 220 1.58 -3.32 4.17
C THR A 220 0.39 -2.62 4.84
N ILE A 221 0.59 -1.99 5.98
CA ILE A 221 -0.42 -1.17 6.69
C ILE A 221 0.22 0.19 6.97
N ALA A 222 0.70 0.83 5.91
CA ALA A 222 1.44 2.08 6.04
C ALA A 222 0.52 3.24 6.45
N PRO A 223 0.88 4.06 7.44
CA PRO A 223 0.01 5.14 7.94
C PRO A 223 -0.39 6.16 6.87
N TRP A 224 0.52 6.52 5.96
CA TRP A 224 0.29 7.49 4.89
C TRP A 224 -0.87 7.09 3.98
N GLN A 225 -1.08 5.78 3.74
CA GLN A 225 -2.12 5.28 2.85
C GLN A 225 -3.53 5.62 3.36
N PHE A 226 -3.73 5.69 4.67
CA PHE A 226 -5.04 6.00 5.25
C PHE A 226 -5.44 7.45 5.01
N PHE A 227 -4.49 8.38 5.10
CA PHE A 227 -4.70 9.78 4.73
C PHE A 227 -5.02 9.90 3.24
N TYR A 228 -4.20 9.27 2.39
CA TYR A 228 -4.40 9.33 0.94
C TYR A 228 -5.67 8.62 0.48
N MET A 229 -6.01 7.46 1.07
CA MET A 229 -7.24 6.74 0.78
C MET A 229 -8.47 7.57 1.11
N GLN A 230 -8.51 8.18 2.30
CA GLN A 230 -9.62 9.03 2.70
C GLN A 230 -9.75 10.25 1.79
N ALA A 231 -8.66 10.98 1.53
CA ALA A 231 -8.60 12.10 0.61
C ALA A 231 -9.05 11.70 -0.82
N GLY A 232 -8.63 10.55 -1.33
CA GLY A 232 -9.04 10.04 -2.64
C GLY A 232 -10.54 9.79 -2.77
N PHE A 233 -11.21 9.28 -1.74
CA PHE A 233 -12.68 9.15 -1.75
C PHE A 233 -13.38 10.51 -1.70
N VAL A 234 -12.81 11.48 -0.99
CA VAL A 234 -13.30 12.87 -0.93
C VAL A 234 -13.14 13.57 -2.29
N GLU A 235 -11.95 13.52 -2.90
CA GLU A 235 -11.67 14.10 -4.23
C GLU A 235 -12.57 13.50 -5.30
N LYS A 236 -12.79 12.18 -5.26
CA LYS A 236 -13.69 11.48 -6.18
C LYS A 236 -15.17 11.80 -5.92
N LYS A 237 -15.48 12.55 -4.89
CA LYS A 237 -16.83 12.96 -4.48
C LYS A 237 -17.79 11.76 -4.35
N VAL A 238 -17.29 10.68 -3.76
CA VAL A 238 -18.06 9.45 -3.56
C VAL A 238 -19.17 9.71 -2.54
N SER A 239 -20.42 9.52 -2.96
CA SER A 239 -21.57 9.73 -2.10
C SER A 239 -21.86 8.54 -1.18
N VAL A 240 -22.58 8.77 -0.09
CA VAL A 240 -23.00 7.72 0.87
C VAL A 240 -23.78 6.58 0.17
N ARG A 241 -24.53 6.87 -0.91
CA ARG A 241 -25.21 5.86 -1.71
C ARG A 241 -24.25 4.88 -2.41
N GLN A 242 -23.02 5.31 -2.63
CA GLN A 242 -21.95 4.55 -3.30
C GLN A 242 -20.99 3.90 -2.29
N TYR A 243 -21.26 4.04 -0.98
CA TYR A 243 -20.44 3.44 0.07
C TYR A 243 -20.25 1.90 -0.07
N PRO A 244 -21.26 1.09 -0.48
CA PRO A 244 -21.03 -0.32 -0.72
C PRO A 244 -19.98 -0.63 -1.79
N GLN A 245 -19.86 0.25 -2.81
CA GLN A 245 -18.85 0.14 -3.86
C GLN A 245 -17.46 0.55 -3.34
N ALA A 246 -17.38 1.63 -2.54
CA ALA A 246 -16.13 2.03 -1.88
C ALA A 246 -15.60 0.93 -0.95
N ARG A 247 -16.48 0.29 -0.18
CA ARG A 247 -16.15 -0.86 0.67
C ARG A 247 -15.62 -2.05 -0.14
N ALA A 248 -16.23 -2.34 -1.30
CA ALA A 248 -15.78 -3.40 -2.19
C ALA A 248 -14.40 -3.07 -2.82
N ASP A 249 -14.15 -1.82 -3.18
CA ASP A 249 -12.88 -1.33 -3.69
C ASP A 249 -11.75 -1.55 -2.67
N VAL A 250 -11.95 -1.15 -1.42
CA VAL A 250 -10.98 -1.38 -0.34
C VAL A 250 -10.74 -2.87 -0.10
N LEU A 251 -11.80 -3.71 -0.11
CA LEU A 251 -11.65 -5.16 0.09
C LEU A 251 -10.83 -5.80 -1.03
N ILE A 252 -11.14 -5.48 -2.28
CA ILE A 252 -10.42 -5.99 -3.45
C ILE A 252 -8.96 -5.50 -3.41
N GLY A 253 -8.73 -4.23 -3.08
CA GLY A 253 -7.40 -3.64 -2.90
C GLY A 253 -6.58 -4.39 -1.85
N SER A 254 -7.14 -4.60 -0.66
CA SER A 254 -6.47 -5.30 0.44
C SER A 254 -6.11 -6.75 0.09
N ILE A 255 -7.03 -7.48 -0.53
CA ILE A 255 -6.78 -8.88 -0.95
C ILE A 255 -5.74 -8.93 -2.07
N SER A 256 -5.81 -8.04 -3.07
CA SER A 256 -4.86 -8.03 -4.17
C SER A 256 -3.44 -7.68 -3.71
N CYS A 257 -3.31 -6.69 -2.82
CA CYS A 257 -2.03 -6.31 -2.22
C CYS A 257 -1.41 -7.52 -1.50
N MET A 258 -2.14 -8.13 -0.56
CA MET A 258 -1.63 -9.25 0.23
C MET A 258 -1.34 -10.51 -0.60
N ALA A 259 -2.08 -10.75 -1.69
CA ALA A 259 -1.76 -11.81 -2.62
C ALA A 259 -0.38 -11.59 -3.27
N ILE A 260 -0.06 -10.36 -3.66
CA ILE A 260 1.25 -10.02 -4.23
C ILE A 260 2.35 -10.23 -3.18
N VAL A 261 2.16 -9.75 -1.95
CA VAL A 261 3.09 -9.97 -0.83
C VAL A 261 3.36 -11.47 -0.61
N PHE A 262 2.30 -12.28 -0.57
CA PHE A 262 2.40 -13.74 -0.44
C PHE A 262 3.27 -14.34 -1.53
N PHE A 263 3.02 -14.00 -2.79
CA PHE A 263 3.76 -14.57 -3.91
C PHE A 263 5.23 -14.10 -3.95
N ILE A 264 5.55 -12.87 -3.54
CA ILE A 264 6.93 -12.40 -3.43
C ILE A 264 7.68 -13.19 -2.35
N ILE A 265 7.10 -13.33 -1.14
CA ILE A 265 7.73 -14.09 -0.03
C ILE A 265 7.90 -15.54 -0.43
N VAL A 266 6.89 -16.19 -1.02
CA VAL A 266 6.97 -17.59 -1.46
C VAL A 266 8.04 -17.78 -2.53
N CYS A 267 8.12 -16.89 -3.51
CA CYS A 267 9.13 -16.94 -4.57
C CYS A 267 10.54 -16.85 -3.97
N THR A 268 10.78 -15.90 -3.10
CA THR A 268 12.10 -15.67 -2.49
C THR A 268 12.47 -16.75 -1.48
N ALA A 269 11.52 -17.31 -0.75
CA ALA A 269 11.72 -18.47 0.10
C ALA A 269 12.13 -19.71 -0.69
N ALA A 270 11.46 -19.97 -1.81
CA ALA A 270 11.75 -21.13 -2.65
C ALA A 270 13.08 -21.04 -3.44
N THR A 271 13.64 -19.83 -3.56
CA THR A 271 14.87 -19.57 -4.34
C THR A 271 16.03 -19.16 -3.45
N LEU A 272 16.00 -17.96 -2.87
CA LEU A 272 17.10 -17.39 -2.10
C LEU A 272 17.32 -18.12 -0.77
N TYR A 273 16.23 -18.42 -0.04
CA TYR A 273 16.34 -19.15 1.21
C TYR A 273 16.90 -20.56 1.02
N VAL A 274 16.43 -21.29 0.00
CA VAL A 274 16.91 -22.65 -0.32
C VAL A 274 18.36 -22.63 -0.79
N SER A 275 18.79 -21.60 -1.55
CA SER A 275 20.19 -21.45 -1.99
C SER A 275 21.15 -21.00 -0.87
N GLY A 276 20.65 -20.69 0.33
CA GLY A 276 21.45 -20.23 1.46
C GLY A 276 21.75 -18.74 1.47
N GLN A 277 21.23 -17.95 0.54
CA GLN A 277 21.38 -16.49 0.50
C GLN A 277 20.40 -15.83 1.48
N ARG A 278 20.87 -15.60 2.72
CA ARG A 278 20.04 -15.10 3.83
C ARG A 278 20.03 -13.59 3.96
N SER A 279 21.04 -12.91 3.47
CA SER A 279 21.16 -11.46 3.53
C SER A 279 21.24 -10.91 2.12
N ILE A 280 20.42 -9.94 1.82
CA ILE A 280 20.39 -9.23 0.54
C ILE A 280 20.92 -7.83 0.81
N THR A 281 21.89 -7.42 0.03
CA THR A 281 22.58 -6.14 0.17
C THR A 281 22.27 -5.18 -0.98
N ASP A 282 21.78 -5.69 -2.10
CA ASP A 282 21.42 -4.89 -3.27
C ASP A 282 20.30 -5.51 -4.12
N ALA A 283 19.84 -4.76 -5.12
CA ALA A 283 18.77 -5.17 -6.00
C ALA A 283 19.17 -6.29 -6.97
N ALA A 284 20.46 -6.43 -7.29
CA ALA A 284 20.94 -7.50 -8.18
C ALA A 284 20.87 -8.86 -7.46
N GLU A 285 21.24 -8.91 -6.18
CA GLU A 285 21.06 -10.10 -5.35
C GLU A 285 19.57 -10.46 -5.19
N ALA A 286 18.71 -9.46 -4.96
CA ALA A 286 17.26 -9.67 -4.91
C ALA A 286 16.71 -10.25 -6.23
N ALA A 287 17.24 -9.81 -7.37
CA ALA A 287 16.83 -10.29 -8.69
C ALA A 287 17.13 -11.78 -8.91
N ALA A 288 18.06 -12.39 -8.16
CA ALA A 288 18.34 -13.81 -8.24
C ALA A 288 17.12 -14.69 -7.88
N ALA A 289 16.14 -14.17 -7.12
CA ALA A 289 14.87 -14.83 -6.85
C ALA A 289 14.07 -15.15 -8.12
N LEU A 290 14.24 -14.39 -9.19
CA LEU A 290 13.53 -14.56 -10.46
C LEU A 290 14.27 -15.44 -11.48
N VAL A 291 15.45 -15.95 -11.15
CA VAL A 291 16.22 -16.81 -12.05
C VAL A 291 15.43 -18.05 -12.51
N PRO A 292 14.66 -18.76 -11.66
CA PRO A 292 13.86 -19.90 -12.09
C PRO A 292 12.80 -19.56 -13.15
N LEU A 293 12.25 -18.33 -13.13
CA LEU A 293 11.30 -17.86 -14.13
C LEU A 293 12.00 -17.42 -15.41
N ALA A 294 12.98 -16.52 -15.27
CA ALA A 294 13.48 -15.72 -16.36
C ALA A 294 14.95 -16.03 -16.74
N GLY A 295 15.63 -16.93 -16.03
CA GLY A 295 17.02 -17.28 -16.27
C GLY A 295 17.89 -16.02 -16.33
N LYS A 296 18.62 -15.84 -17.43
CA LYS A 296 19.46 -14.65 -17.65
C LYS A 296 18.72 -13.30 -17.70
N TRP A 297 17.39 -13.31 -17.85
CA TRP A 297 16.54 -12.14 -17.89
C TRP A 297 15.99 -11.73 -16.51
N ALA A 298 16.32 -12.51 -15.46
CA ALA A 298 15.80 -12.28 -14.11
C ALA A 298 16.10 -10.86 -13.59
N GLY A 299 17.32 -10.37 -13.83
CA GLY A 299 17.70 -9.01 -13.46
C GLY A 299 16.84 -7.95 -14.14
N ILE A 300 16.58 -8.11 -15.44
CA ILE A 300 15.76 -7.16 -16.21
C ILE A 300 14.30 -7.17 -15.71
N LEU A 301 13.72 -8.36 -15.49
CA LEU A 301 12.34 -8.48 -15.00
C LEU A 301 12.19 -7.86 -13.62
N PHE A 302 13.14 -8.12 -12.70
CA PHE A 302 13.15 -7.53 -11.37
C PHE A 302 13.30 -6.01 -11.44
N ALA A 303 14.23 -5.50 -12.25
CA ALA A 303 14.47 -4.08 -12.40
C ALA A 303 13.24 -3.35 -12.94
N PHE A 304 12.52 -3.91 -13.91
CA PHE A 304 11.26 -3.34 -14.39
C PHE A 304 10.17 -3.34 -13.30
N GLY A 305 10.05 -4.42 -12.54
CA GLY A 305 9.11 -4.50 -11.42
C GLY A 305 9.41 -3.46 -10.35
N LEU A 306 10.66 -3.38 -9.91
CA LEU A 306 11.11 -2.43 -8.90
C LEU A 306 10.99 -0.97 -9.39
N LEU A 307 11.37 -0.70 -10.65
CA LEU A 307 11.26 0.63 -11.25
C LEU A 307 9.80 1.08 -11.34
N ASN A 308 8.91 0.18 -11.77
CA ASN A 308 7.46 0.47 -11.84
C ASN A 308 6.90 0.78 -10.45
N ALA A 309 7.20 -0.07 -9.46
CA ALA A 309 6.76 0.11 -8.07
C ALA A 309 7.24 1.45 -7.52
N SER A 310 8.53 1.75 -7.69
CA SER A 310 9.14 2.99 -7.22
C SER A 310 8.57 4.23 -7.88
N LEU A 311 8.38 4.24 -9.20
CA LEU A 311 7.80 5.40 -9.93
C LEU A 311 6.34 5.62 -9.53
N PHE A 312 5.59 4.54 -9.33
CA PHE A 312 4.21 4.58 -8.89
C PHE A 312 4.11 5.20 -7.48
N ALA A 313 4.87 4.67 -6.51
CA ALA A 313 4.87 5.15 -5.14
C ALA A 313 5.49 6.57 -5.01
N ALA A 314 6.58 6.88 -5.74
CA ALA A 314 7.16 8.22 -5.79
C ALA A 314 6.20 9.29 -6.30
N SER A 315 5.17 8.89 -7.07
CA SER A 315 4.12 9.81 -7.51
C SER A 315 3.06 10.07 -6.42
N ILE A 316 2.76 9.06 -5.59
CA ILE A 316 1.65 9.11 -4.62
C ILE A 316 2.10 9.57 -3.23
N LEU A 317 3.25 9.09 -2.73
CA LEU A 317 3.72 9.41 -1.38
C LEU A 317 3.85 10.91 -1.12
N PRO A 318 4.49 11.71 -2.00
CA PRO A 318 4.53 13.15 -1.80
C PRO A 318 3.15 13.82 -1.85
N LEU A 319 2.20 13.26 -2.63
CA LEU A 319 0.81 13.73 -2.66
C LEU A 319 0.12 13.49 -1.32
N SER A 320 0.26 12.28 -0.75
CA SER A 320 -0.28 11.96 0.56
C SER A 320 0.20 12.95 1.63
N THR A 321 1.51 13.18 1.68
CA THR A 321 2.10 14.12 2.65
C THR A 321 1.61 15.57 2.41
N ALA A 322 1.48 15.99 1.15
CA ALA A 322 0.92 17.31 0.82
C ALA A 322 -0.54 17.44 1.29
N HIS A 323 -1.36 16.39 1.14
CA HIS A 323 -2.73 16.33 1.70
C HIS A 323 -2.70 16.45 3.23
N VAL A 324 -1.90 15.63 3.91
CA VAL A 324 -1.78 15.64 5.39
C VAL A 324 -1.50 17.05 5.91
N ILE A 325 -0.55 17.76 5.28
CA ILE A 325 -0.13 19.08 5.73
C ILE A 325 -1.17 20.14 5.35
N CYS A 326 -1.65 20.15 4.11
CA CYS A 326 -2.61 21.17 3.66
C CYS A 326 -3.93 21.06 4.41
N GLU A 327 -4.50 19.87 4.52
CA GLU A 327 -5.72 19.61 5.31
C GLU A 327 -5.51 20.00 6.78
N GLY A 328 -4.41 19.54 7.40
CA GLY A 328 -4.10 19.83 8.80
C GLY A 328 -3.88 21.32 9.10
N LEU A 329 -3.45 22.13 8.14
CA LEU A 329 -3.28 23.57 8.26
C LEU A 329 -4.46 24.38 7.70
N GLY A 330 -5.40 23.73 7.00
CA GLY A 330 -6.57 24.37 6.39
C GLY A 330 -6.27 25.08 5.08
N PHE A 331 -5.30 24.58 4.32
CA PHE A 331 -5.02 25.02 2.96
C PHE A 331 -5.76 24.14 1.94
N GLU A 332 -6.00 24.72 0.76
CA GLU A 332 -6.57 23.95 -0.36
C GLU A 332 -5.62 22.80 -0.75
N ALA A 333 -6.19 21.60 -0.94
CA ALA A 333 -5.49 20.39 -1.31
C ALA A 333 -6.25 19.67 -2.43
N GLY A 334 -5.52 18.95 -3.28
CA GLY A 334 -6.10 18.11 -4.33
C GLY A 334 -5.52 18.36 -5.71
N ILE A 335 -5.50 17.28 -6.52
CA ILE A 335 -4.93 17.29 -7.88
C ILE A 335 -5.83 18.04 -8.86
N ASP A 336 -7.14 18.15 -8.58
CA ASP A 336 -8.09 18.85 -9.44
C ASP A 336 -7.94 20.39 -9.38
N HIS A 337 -7.20 20.91 -8.40
CA HIS A 337 -6.86 22.33 -8.30
C HIS A 337 -5.67 22.68 -9.18
N LYS A 338 -5.72 23.87 -9.77
CA LYS A 338 -4.56 24.41 -10.50
C LYS A 338 -3.48 24.86 -9.52
N PHE A 339 -2.24 24.96 -10.00
CA PHE A 339 -1.11 25.45 -9.19
C PHE A 339 -1.40 26.80 -8.50
N ASN A 340 -2.10 27.70 -9.16
CA ASN A 340 -2.46 29.00 -8.60
C ASN A 340 -3.58 28.94 -7.55
N GLU A 341 -4.37 27.87 -7.52
CA GLU A 341 -5.46 27.66 -6.59
C GLU A 341 -4.96 26.96 -5.31
N ALA A 342 -4.01 26.02 -5.42
CA ALA A 342 -3.43 25.31 -4.31
C ALA A 342 -1.87 25.38 -4.34
N PRO A 343 -1.26 26.57 -4.25
CA PRO A 343 0.17 26.72 -4.42
C PRO A 343 0.99 26.00 -3.33
N ILE A 344 0.50 25.97 -2.09
CA ILE A 344 1.18 25.32 -0.96
C ILE A 344 1.25 23.82 -1.18
N PHE A 345 0.16 23.21 -1.65
CA PHE A 345 0.08 21.79 -1.96
C PHE A 345 1.14 21.38 -3.01
N TYR A 346 1.23 22.11 -4.10
CA TYR A 346 2.19 21.82 -5.17
C TYR A 346 3.63 22.14 -4.79
N TRP A 347 3.86 23.15 -3.95
CA TRP A 347 5.20 23.43 -3.43
C TRP A 347 5.68 22.35 -2.46
N LEU A 348 4.81 21.86 -1.57
CA LEU A 348 5.12 20.73 -0.69
C LEU A 348 5.45 19.48 -1.49
N TYR A 349 4.64 19.17 -2.49
CA TYR A 349 4.89 18.07 -3.42
C TYR A 349 6.26 18.20 -4.10
N THR A 350 6.58 19.37 -4.62
CA THR A 350 7.85 19.65 -5.30
C THR A 350 9.05 19.53 -4.35
N ILE A 351 8.94 20.07 -3.14
CA ILE A 351 10.02 20.03 -2.14
C ILE A 351 10.28 18.58 -1.71
N LEU A 352 9.24 17.78 -1.46
CA LEU A 352 9.39 16.37 -1.08
C LEU A 352 10.11 15.56 -2.15
N ILE A 353 9.76 15.75 -3.42
CA ILE A 353 10.46 15.11 -4.55
C ILE A 353 11.91 15.59 -4.63
N ALA A 354 12.15 16.89 -4.55
CA ALA A 354 13.49 17.45 -4.69
C ALA A 354 14.40 16.99 -3.55
N VAL A 355 13.90 16.99 -2.30
CA VAL A 355 14.67 16.56 -1.12
C VAL A 355 14.88 15.05 -1.16
N GLY A 356 13.83 14.26 -1.45
CA GLY A 356 13.91 12.80 -1.54
C GLY A 356 14.91 12.35 -2.60
N ALA A 357 14.82 12.89 -3.81
CA ALA A 357 15.78 12.62 -4.88
C ALA A 357 17.20 13.12 -4.51
N GLY A 358 17.33 14.31 -3.91
CA GLY A 358 18.59 14.90 -3.50
C GLY A 358 19.36 14.05 -2.48
N ILE A 359 18.69 13.47 -1.50
CA ILE A 359 19.30 12.60 -0.49
C ILE A 359 19.89 11.34 -1.14
N VAL A 360 19.20 10.74 -2.11
CA VAL A 360 19.69 9.55 -2.84
C VAL A 360 20.94 9.87 -3.67
N LEU A 361 21.06 11.08 -4.16
CA LEU A 361 22.22 11.52 -4.95
C LEU A 361 23.49 11.69 -4.10
N LEU A 362 23.39 11.69 -2.77
CA LEU A 362 24.57 11.76 -1.90
C LEU A 362 25.50 10.57 -2.20
N PRO A 363 26.85 10.80 -2.21
CA PRO A 363 27.81 9.72 -2.40
C PRO A 363 27.65 8.62 -1.35
N ASN A 364 27.82 7.36 -1.77
CA ASN A 364 27.77 6.18 -0.90
C ASN A 364 26.47 6.00 -0.08
N ALA A 365 25.34 6.56 -0.54
CA ALA A 365 24.04 6.33 0.09
C ALA A 365 23.73 4.82 0.12
N PRO A 366 23.40 4.25 1.29
CA PRO A 366 23.13 2.81 1.45
C PRO A 366 21.69 2.48 0.97
N LEU A 367 21.49 2.43 -0.35
CA LEU A 367 20.17 2.37 -0.99
C LEU A 367 19.28 1.26 -0.40
N TRP A 368 19.80 0.04 -0.29
CA TRP A 368 19.03 -1.10 0.21
C TRP A 368 18.61 -0.96 1.67
N LYS A 369 19.49 -0.40 2.52
CA LYS A 369 19.15 -0.12 3.92
C LYS A 369 18.06 0.96 4.04
N ILE A 370 18.12 1.98 3.20
CA ILE A 370 17.10 3.04 3.17
C ILE A 370 15.72 2.43 2.88
N LEU A 371 15.62 1.53 1.89
CA LEU A 371 14.38 0.84 1.53
C LEU A 371 13.76 0.09 2.71
N ILE A 372 14.56 -0.66 3.47
CA ILE A 372 14.06 -1.47 4.59
C ILE A 372 13.71 -0.58 5.81
N PHE A 373 14.61 0.35 6.18
CA PHE A 373 14.41 1.14 7.41
C PHE A 373 13.25 2.14 7.31
N SER A 374 12.92 2.65 6.11
CA SER A 374 11.74 3.49 5.93
C SER A 374 10.45 2.73 6.32
N GLN A 375 10.36 1.43 6.02
CA GLN A 375 9.19 0.62 6.33
C GLN A 375 9.09 0.28 7.83
N VAL A 376 10.22 0.13 8.51
CA VAL A 376 10.22 0.02 9.99
C VAL A 376 9.69 1.32 10.61
N GLY A 377 10.07 2.49 10.06
CA GLY A 377 9.54 3.79 10.47
C GLY A 377 8.01 3.88 10.36
N ASN A 378 7.43 3.39 9.25
CA ASN A 378 5.98 3.27 9.08
C ASN A 378 5.35 2.43 10.21
N GLY A 379 5.93 1.26 10.52
CA GLY A 379 5.43 0.38 11.56
C GLY A 379 5.46 1.03 12.96
N VAL A 380 6.47 1.85 13.24
CA VAL A 380 6.58 2.60 14.50
C VAL A 380 5.54 3.72 14.60
N TRP A 381 5.22 4.38 13.48
CA TRP A 381 4.25 5.48 13.46
C TRP A 381 2.79 5.00 13.39
N LEU A 382 2.54 3.80 12.86
CA LEU A 382 1.20 3.24 12.65
C LEU A 382 0.28 3.31 13.87
N PRO A 383 0.70 2.97 15.11
CA PRO A 383 -0.18 3.05 16.28
C PRO A 383 -0.78 4.43 16.52
N VAL A 384 -0.02 5.49 16.26
CA VAL A 384 -0.48 6.87 16.45
C VAL A 384 -1.67 7.15 15.54
N VAL A 385 -1.55 6.82 14.25
CA VAL A 385 -2.59 7.06 13.25
C VAL A 385 -3.82 6.19 13.52
N LEU A 386 -3.63 4.89 13.89
CA LEU A 386 -4.74 3.99 14.21
C LEU A 386 -5.58 4.48 15.39
N ILE A 387 -4.94 5.05 16.41
CA ILE A 387 -5.67 5.61 17.57
C ILE A 387 -6.57 6.76 17.12
N PHE A 388 -6.08 7.70 16.31
CA PHE A 388 -6.92 8.80 15.80
C PHE A 388 -8.07 8.29 14.93
N ILE A 389 -7.82 7.35 14.03
CA ILE A 389 -8.87 6.72 13.21
C ILE A 389 -9.94 6.09 14.10
N LEU A 390 -9.55 5.32 15.12
CA LEU A 390 -10.47 4.67 16.04
C LEU A 390 -11.29 5.64 16.87
N LEU A 391 -10.68 6.73 17.33
CA LEU A 391 -11.39 7.76 18.08
C LEU A 391 -12.41 8.50 17.21
N LEU A 392 -12.03 8.86 15.97
CA LEU A 392 -12.90 9.59 15.04
C LEU A 392 -14.08 8.76 14.56
N VAL A 393 -13.83 7.53 14.10
CA VAL A 393 -14.88 6.68 13.52
C VAL A 393 -15.97 6.26 14.50
N ASN A 394 -15.69 6.32 15.82
CA ASN A 394 -16.64 6.02 16.88
C ASN A 394 -17.45 7.25 17.37
N ARG A 395 -17.16 8.44 16.86
CA ARG A 395 -17.91 9.64 17.22
C ARG A 395 -19.26 9.68 16.51
N ARG A 396 -20.35 9.61 17.28
CA ARG A 396 -21.73 9.64 16.75
C ARG A 396 -22.13 10.99 16.17
N ASP A 397 -21.63 12.08 16.71
CA ASP A 397 -21.82 13.44 16.19
C ASP A 397 -21.21 13.64 14.81
N LEU A 398 -20.13 12.91 14.49
CA LEU A 398 -19.44 12.94 13.22
C LEU A 398 -20.00 11.92 12.22
N MET A 399 -20.21 10.67 12.67
CA MET A 399 -20.51 9.52 11.81
C MET A 399 -21.98 9.12 11.78
N GLY A 400 -22.82 9.66 12.67
CA GLY A 400 -24.23 9.30 12.76
C GLY A 400 -24.46 7.80 12.97
N GLU A 401 -25.19 7.16 12.05
CA GLU A 401 -25.43 5.71 12.03
C GLU A 401 -24.25 4.89 11.50
N TYR A 402 -23.24 5.55 10.90
CA TYR A 402 -22.05 4.92 10.29
C TYR A 402 -20.89 4.72 11.28
N VAL A 403 -21.12 4.80 12.58
CA VAL A 403 -20.12 4.44 13.60
C VAL A 403 -19.70 2.97 13.48
N ASN A 404 -18.56 2.62 14.06
CA ASN A 404 -18.05 1.25 14.03
C ASN A 404 -19.03 0.26 14.69
N THR A 405 -19.12 -0.95 14.09
CA THR A 405 -19.71 -2.10 14.77
C THR A 405 -18.73 -2.63 15.83
N THR A 406 -19.22 -3.40 16.78
CA THR A 406 -18.40 -4.02 17.84
C THR A 406 -17.26 -4.86 17.24
N THR A 407 -17.54 -5.62 16.17
CA THR A 407 -16.54 -6.46 15.49
C THR A 407 -15.41 -5.64 14.91
N PHE A 408 -15.72 -4.53 14.19
CA PHE A 408 -14.71 -3.64 13.65
C PHE A 408 -13.85 -3.01 14.75
N ASN A 409 -14.48 -2.57 15.85
CA ASN A 409 -13.75 -2.03 16.99
C ASN A 409 -12.81 -3.06 17.62
N ILE A 410 -13.24 -4.30 17.83
CA ILE A 410 -12.39 -5.36 18.39
C ILE A 410 -11.17 -5.59 17.50
N VAL A 411 -11.35 -5.79 16.20
CA VAL A 411 -10.24 -6.02 15.27
C VAL A 411 -9.28 -4.85 15.26
N ALA A 412 -9.79 -3.62 15.13
CA ALA A 412 -8.97 -2.43 15.04
C ALA A 412 -8.19 -2.15 16.34
N TRP A 413 -8.80 -2.35 17.52
CA TRP A 413 -8.09 -2.24 18.81
C TRP A 413 -7.05 -3.32 19.01
N ILE A 414 -7.32 -4.59 18.62
CA ILE A 414 -6.32 -5.65 18.65
C ILE A 414 -5.12 -5.28 17.77
N THR A 415 -5.36 -4.77 16.56
CA THR A 415 -4.30 -4.31 15.65
C THR A 415 -3.48 -3.17 16.28
N ALA A 416 -4.14 -2.15 16.82
CA ALA A 416 -3.47 -1.02 17.45
C ALA A 416 -2.61 -1.47 18.66
N ILE A 417 -3.13 -2.31 19.54
CA ILE A 417 -2.42 -2.82 20.72
C ILE A 417 -1.22 -3.68 20.27
N ALA A 418 -1.41 -4.58 19.30
CA ALA A 418 -0.33 -5.40 18.77
C ALA A 418 0.81 -4.54 18.20
N MET A 419 0.48 -3.48 17.46
CA MET A 419 1.48 -2.57 16.90
C MET A 419 2.16 -1.72 17.97
N ILE A 420 1.47 -1.28 19.02
CA ILE A 420 2.07 -0.58 20.16
C ILE A 420 3.11 -1.49 20.83
N LEU A 421 2.75 -2.76 21.09
CA LEU A 421 3.66 -3.72 21.71
C LEU A 421 4.88 -4.01 20.83
N LEU A 422 4.69 -4.22 19.52
CA LEU A 422 5.78 -4.42 18.57
C LEU A 422 6.70 -3.20 18.51
N THR A 423 6.13 -2.00 18.41
CA THR A 423 6.89 -0.74 18.42
C THR A 423 7.72 -0.59 19.67
N PHE A 424 7.13 -0.89 20.84
CA PHE A 424 7.86 -0.86 22.11
C PHE A 424 9.05 -1.83 22.11
N VAL A 425 8.84 -3.07 21.63
CA VAL A 425 9.91 -4.08 21.53
C VAL A 425 11.01 -3.61 20.57
N VAL A 426 10.66 -3.10 19.39
CA VAL A 426 11.64 -2.61 18.41
C VAL A 426 12.45 -1.44 18.97
N VAL A 427 11.81 -0.46 19.59
CA VAL A 427 12.50 0.67 20.22
C VAL A 427 13.39 0.20 21.37
N TYR A 428 12.87 -0.68 22.24
CA TYR A 428 13.63 -1.23 23.37
C TYR A 428 14.89 -1.98 22.90
N THR A 429 14.76 -2.88 21.91
CA THR A 429 15.89 -3.65 21.37
C THR A 429 16.90 -2.77 20.62
N SER A 430 16.45 -1.66 20.03
CA SER A 430 17.33 -0.71 19.38
C SER A 430 18.13 0.14 20.36
N VAL A 431 17.54 0.49 21.50
CA VAL A 431 18.21 1.28 22.57
C VAL A 431 19.12 0.40 23.44
N PHE A 432 18.73 -0.85 23.67
CA PHE A 432 19.45 -1.80 24.52
C PHE A 432 19.86 -3.08 23.77
N PRO A 433 20.77 -3.00 22.77
CA PRO A 433 21.14 -4.15 21.93
C PRO A 433 21.78 -5.29 22.73
N SER A 434 22.45 -5.01 23.86
CA SER A 434 23.08 -6.01 24.72
C SER A 434 22.09 -6.98 25.40
N VAL A 435 20.83 -6.57 25.59
CA VAL A 435 19.78 -7.40 26.21
C VAL A 435 19.12 -8.32 25.17
N ALA A 436 19.19 -7.96 23.91
CA ALA A 436 18.53 -8.68 22.81
C ALA A 436 19.32 -9.89 22.29
N GLY A 437 20.51 -10.20 22.82
CA GLY A 437 21.35 -11.31 22.35
C GLY A 437 21.79 -11.18 20.88
N ALA A 438 21.66 -10.00 20.31
CA ALA A 438 22.03 -9.71 18.94
C ALA A 438 23.54 -9.45 18.86
N SER A 439 24.27 -10.36 18.25
CA SER A 439 25.50 -9.95 17.57
C SER A 439 25.13 -8.82 16.59
N PRO A 440 25.90 -7.72 16.57
CA PRO A 440 25.64 -6.64 15.62
C PRO A 440 25.62 -7.18 14.18
N PRO A 441 24.75 -6.62 13.31
CA PRO A 441 24.63 -7.05 11.91
C PRO A 441 25.90 -6.82 11.11
#